data_c5ec20aa50a6a5f1cbb27d1dcbd594ed
#
_entry.id   c5ec20aa50a6a5f1cbb27d1dcbd594ed
#
_cell.length_a   1.000
_cell.length_b   1.000
_cell.length_c   1.000
_cell.angle_alpha   90.00
_cell.angle_beta   90.00
_cell.angle_gamma   90.00
#
_symmetry.space_group_name_H-M   'P 1'
#
loop_
_entity.id
_entity.type
_entity.pdbx_description
1 polymer ?
#
loop_
_entity_poly.entity_id
_entity_poly.type
_entity_poly.pdbx_seq_one_letter_code
_entity_poly.pdbx_strand_id
1 'polypeptide(L)'
;MAVLIKGLRLVTSAGIQKPVDYVFESELMPISSVSGSAKYDEVIDGSGWLVSESWLDLRCGIGEPGLEYKETVISLCDLLQSSGFGSAVILPNTEPTIQSKNEVDFILNKSRPFTPQLIIQGAVTKNTEGEDLTEILDMHHQSGVYIFGDGVKTLSNGDRYMKILQYLQKFNGLLFDYAYDPLLAIFGQMHEGETSTKLGMKGIPNLAEDIAIQRNLEIIRYAGGRVHFQTISTAKGVELIRQAKKEGLSVTADCSIYQLLFSEFDLLDFDSNYKVKPPFRGKADREALIAGIKDGTLDALVSNHQPQDFDSKFMEFDFASFGMVGLQSFLPAMVQLEKELGWELLISKITSGPAKVIGSEKSTGWTIFDPSAKWNYNEKSNRSLSHNSPWFGKELTGQVKYVIQKGQLIMVNE
;
A
#
# COMPACT_ATOMS: atom_id res chain seq x y z
N MET A 1 9.44 -30.73 -8.19
CA MET A 1 9.44 -30.22 -9.58
C MET A 1 10.55 -29.20 -9.65
N ALA A 2 11.57 -29.46 -10.47
CA ALA A 2 12.70 -28.55 -10.64
C ALA A 2 12.48 -27.71 -11.91
N VAL A 3 12.38 -26.40 -11.74
CA VAL A 3 12.15 -25.44 -12.84
C VAL A 3 13.39 -24.59 -13.05
N LEU A 4 13.91 -24.55 -14.27
CA LEU A 4 14.99 -23.65 -14.65
C LEU A 4 14.41 -22.37 -15.29
N ILE A 5 14.73 -21.20 -14.70
CA ILE A 5 14.35 -19.91 -15.26
C ILE A 5 15.62 -19.21 -15.73
N LYS A 6 15.74 -18.98 -17.04
CA LYS A 6 16.94 -18.42 -17.66
C LYS A 6 16.94 -16.92 -17.71
N GLY A 7 18.10 -16.31 -17.53
CA GLY A 7 18.34 -14.92 -17.85
C GLY A 7 17.68 -13.90 -16.93
N LEU A 8 17.25 -14.28 -15.71
CA LEU A 8 16.66 -13.33 -14.74
C LEU A 8 17.69 -12.32 -14.23
N ARG A 9 17.25 -11.10 -13.97
CA ARG A 9 18.05 -10.02 -13.40
C ARG A 9 17.51 -9.68 -12.02
N LEU A 10 18.29 -9.97 -10.98
CA LEU A 10 17.90 -9.62 -9.61
C LEU A 10 18.03 -8.12 -9.37
N VAL A 11 16.98 -7.53 -8.85
CA VAL A 11 16.95 -6.14 -8.38
C VAL A 11 17.18 -6.11 -6.88
N THR A 12 18.21 -5.39 -6.46
CA THR A 12 18.54 -5.14 -5.05
C THR A 12 18.69 -3.66 -4.79
N SER A 13 18.83 -3.25 -3.54
CA SER A 13 19.15 -1.87 -3.18
C SER A 13 20.53 -1.40 -3.70
N ALA A 14 21.40 -2.32 -4.13
CA ALA A 14 22.72 -2.02 -4.69
C ALA A 14 22.70 -1.91 -6.22
N GLY A 15 21.61 -2.22 -6.89
CA GLY A 15 21.47 -2.16 -8.34
C GLY A 15 20.81 -3.39 -8.94
N ILE A 16 20.66 -3.35 -10.27
CA ILE A 16 20.20 -4.47 -11.07
C ILE A 16 21.41 -5.35 -11.44
N GLN A 17 21.37 -6.61 -11.04
CA GLN A 17 22.44 -7.55 -11.33
C GLN A 17 22.47 -7.97 -12.81
N LYS A 18 23.59 -8.55 -13.24
CA LYS A 18 23.69 -9.17 -14.55
C LYS A 18 22.72 -10.35 -14.66
N PRO A 19 22.27 -10.70 -15.88
CA PRO A 19 21.42 -11.86 -16.07
C PRO A 19 22.07 -13.16 -15.54
N VAL A 20 21.31 -13.92 -14.76
CA VAL A 20 21.71 -15.21 -14.19
C VAL A 20 20.57 -16.20 -14.35
N ASP A 21 20.89 -17.46 -14.58
CA ASP A 21 19.92 -18.55 -14.56
C ASP A 21 19.63 -18.96 -13.12
N TYR A 22 18.35 -19.15 -12.81
CA TYR A 22 17.88 -19.56 -11.48
C TYR A 22 17.17 -20.89 -11.56
N VAL A 23 17.33 -21.69 -10.52
CA VAL A 23 16.61 -22.95 -10.33
C VAL A 23 15.64 -22.80 -9.18
N PHE A 24 14.42 -23.23 -9.38
CA PHE A 24 13.39 -23.35 -8.35
C PHE A 24 13.10 -24.83 -8.09
N GLU A 25 13.22 -25.28 -6.85
CA GLU A 25 12.75 -26.59 -6.35
C GLU A 25 11.76 -26.41 -5.20
N SER A 26 12.18 -25.76 -4.14
CA SER A 26 11.40 -25.24 -3.01
C SER A 26 11.74 -23.77 -2.71
N GLU A 27 12.91 -23.33 -3.15
CA GLU A 27 13.43 -21.97 -3.06
C GLU A 27 14.05 -21.58 -4.40
N LEU A 28 14.13 -20.29 -4.68
CA LEU A 28 14.77 -19.74 -5.87
C LEU A 28 16.28 -19.56 -5.60
N MET A 29 17.12 -20.30 -6.31
CA MET A 29 18.56 -20.23 -6.15
C MET A 29 19.27 -19.99 -7.48
N PRO A 30 20.38 -19.21 -7.51
CA PRO A 30 21.21 -19.11 -8.71
C PRO A 30 21.75 -20.50 -9.10
N ILE A 31 21.81 -20.80 -10.39
CA ILE A 31 22.28 -22.12 -10.90
C ILE A 31 23.69 -22.46 -10.41
N SER A 32 24.54 -21.46 -10.19
CA SER A 32 25.89 -21.62 -9.65
C SER A 32 25.92 -22.22 -8.23
N SER A 33 24.80 -22.15 -7.50
CA SER A 33 24.66 -22.68 -6.14
C SER A 33 24.10 -24.12 -6.12
N VAL A 34 23.71 -24.65 -7.28
CA VAL A 34 23.13 -26.01 -7.41
C VAL A 34 24.21 -27.00 -7.83
N SER A 35 24.45 -28.02 -7.01
CA SER A 35 25.45 -29.06 -7.27
C SER A 35 24.86 -30.15 -8.15
N GLY A 36 25.46 -30.41 -9.34
CA GLY A 36 25.15 -31.55 -10.20
C GLY A 36 24.45 -31.20 -11.52
N SER A 37 24.43 -32.17 -12.47
CA SER A 37 23.63 -32.06 -13.71
C SER A 37 22.17 -32.37 -13.41
N ALA A 38 21.44 -31.37 -12.90
CA ALA A 38 20.01 -31.54 -12.63
C ALA A 38 19.23 -31.68 -13.95
N LYS A 39 18.31 -32.64 -13.98
CA LYS A 39 17.30 -32.73 -15.03
C LYS A 39 16.13 -31.81 -14.61
N TYR A 40 15.88 -30.80 -15.40
CA TYR A 40 14.78 -29.88 -15.12
C TYR A 40 13.47 -30.38 -15.72
N ASP A 41 12.39 -30.29 -14.96
CA ASP A 41 11.05 -30.68 -15.43
C ASP A 41 10.50 -29.65 -16.41
N GLU A 42 10.89 -28.36 -16.23
CA GLU A 42 10.47 -27.24 -17.06
C GLU A 42 11.63 -26.25 -17.22
N VAL A 43 11.67 -25.58 -18.36
CA VAL A 43 12.63 -24.51 -18.67
C VAL A 43 11.86 -23.28 -19.16
N ILE A 44 11.99 -22.18 -18.44
CA ILE A 44 11.32 -20.92 -18.72
C ILE A 44 12.37 -19.90 -19.21
N ASP A 45 12.08 -19.22 -20.31
CA ASP A 45 12.90 -18.10 -20.77
C ASP A 45 12.45 -16.81 -20.08
N GLY A 46 13.25 -16.34 -19.11
CA GLY A 46 13.06 -15.10 -18.38
C GLY A 46 13.95 -13.95 -18.87
N SER A 47 14.44 -14.04 -20.11
CA SER A 47 15.29 -13.01 -20.69
C SER A 47 14.59 -11.65 -20.72
N GLY A 48 15.21 -10.66 -20.07
CA GLY A 48 14.62 -9.32 -19.91
C GLY A 48 13.74 -9.16 -18.66
N TRP A 49 13.39 -10.25 -17.99
CA TRP A 49 12.61 -10.17 -16.76
C TRP A 49 13.45 -9.77 -15.56
N LEU A 50 12.77 -9.16 -14.60
CA LEU A 50 13.33 -8.77 -13.32
C LEU A 50 12.79 -9.71 -12.23
N VAL A 51 13.59 -9.91 -11.20
CA VAL A 51 13.18 -10.61 -9.98
C VAL A 51 13.56 -9.77 -8.76
N SER A 52 12.67 -9.72 -7.79
CA SER A 52 12.91 -9.07 -6.49
C SER A 52 12.34 -9.91 -5.36
N GLU A 53 12.70 -9.58 -4.13
CA GLU A 53 11.93 -10.05 -2.97
C GLU A 53 10.45 -9.74 -3.15
N SER A 54 9.60 -10.55 -2.54
CA SER A 54 8.13 -10.38 -2.60
C SER A 54 7.70 -9.04 -1.99
N TRP A 55 6.71 -8.40 -2.57
CA TRP A 55 6.27 -7.04 -2.23
C TRP A 55 5.34 -7.05 -1.02
N LEU A 56 5.41 -5.95 -0.24
CA LEU A 56 4.58 -5.69 0.93
C LEU A 56 3.86 -4.35 0.77
N ASP A 57 2.53 -4.37 0.78
CA ASP A 57 1.72 -3.16 0.81
C ASP A 57 1.33 -2.80 2.26
N LEU A 58 1.56 -1.56 2.69
CA LEU A 58 1.22 -1.11 4.04
C LEU A 58 -0.20 -0.54 4.15
N ARG A 59 -0.97 -0.46 3.04
CA ARG A 59 -2.28 0.19 3.07
C ARG A 59 -3.24 -0.39 2.05
N CYS A 60 -3.97 -1.42 2.46
CA CYS A 60 -4.88 -2.15 1.61
C CYS A 60 -6.28 -2.23 2.23
N GLY A 61 -7.28 -1.70 1.55
CA GLY A 61 -8.69 -1.82 1.92
C GLY A 61 -9.25 -3.19 1.55
N ILE A 62 -10.22 -3.63 2.32
CA ILE A 62 -11.01 -4.82 2.08
C ILE A 62 -12.49 -4.51 2.33
N GLY A 63 -13.40 -5.22 1.67
CA GLY A 63 -14.84 -5.09 1.93
C GLY A 63 -15.37 -6.07 2.98
N GLU A 64 -14.77 -7.23 3.08
CA GLU A 64 -15.24 -8.29 4.00
C GLU A 64 -14.57 -8.18 5.38
N PRO A 65 -15.35 -8.31 6.46
CA PRO A 65 -16.79 -8.60 6.51
C PRO A 65 -17.69 -7.40 6.18
N GLY A 66 -18.90 -7.70 5.68
CA GLY A 66 -20.07 -6.80 5.60
C GLY A 66 -20.19 -5.96 4.32
N LEU A 67 -19.11 -5.76 3.57
CA LEU A 67 -19.10 -5.04 2.31
C LEU A 67 -18.49 -5.92 1.20
N GLU A 68 -18.84 -7.21 1.19
CA GLU A 68 -18.27 -8.26 0.33
C GLU A 68 -18.42 -7.94 -1.17
N TYR A 69 -19.43 -7.15 -1.53
CA TYR A 69 -19.64 -6.70 -2.90
C TYR A 69 -18.53 -5.78 -3.43
N LYS A 70 -17.73 -5.17 -2.55
CA LYS A 70 -16.57 -4.37 -2.92
C LYS A 70 -15.31 -5.22 -3.12
N GLU A 71 -14.99 -6.06 -2.14
CA GLU A 71 -13.84 -6.96 -2.15
C GLU A 71 -13.96 -8.00 -1.04
N THR A 72 -13.79 -9.28 -1.35
CA THR A 72 -13.75 -10.36 -0.35
C THR A 72 -12.32 -10.67 0.08
N VAL A 73 -12.14 -11.44 1.15
CA VAL A 73 -10.82 -11.97 1.55
C VAL A 73 -10.22 -12.83 0.44
N ILE A 74 -11.04 -13.62 -0.23
CA ILE A 74 -10.60 -14.54 -1.30
C ILE A 74 -10.12 -13.76 -2.52
N SER A 75 -10.95 -12.82 -3.02
CA SER A 75 -10.59 -12.01 -4.19
C SER A 75 -9.36 -11.12 -3.91
N LEU A 76 -9.24 -10.57 -2.69
CA LEU A 76 -8.06 -9.81 -2.31
C LEU A 76 -6.79 -10.67 -2.30
N CYS A 77 -6.85 -11.91 -1.80
CA CYS A 77 -5.70 -12.82 -1.84
C CYS A 77 -5.27 -13.16 -3.28
N ASP A 78 -6.22 -13.43 -4.18
CA ASP A 78 -5.94 -13.64 -5.61
C ASP A 78 -5.35 -12.38 -6.25
N LEU A 79 -5.92 -11.22 -5.95
CA LEU A 79 -5.44 -9.91 -6.42
C LEU A 79 -4.02 -9.61 -5.94
N LEU A 80 -3.70 -9.81 -4.65
CA LEU A 80 -2.35 -9.61 -4.11
C LEU A 80 -1.35 -10.52 -4.82
N GLN A 81 -1.66 -11.81 -4.94
CA GLN A 81 -0.83 -12.79 -5.61
C GLN A 81 -0.60 -12.39 -7.07
N SER A 82 -1.66 -12.06 -7.80
CA SER A 82 -1.58 -11.69 -9.23
C SER A 82 -0.87 -10.36 -9.47
N SER A 83 -0.79 -9.51 -8.45
CA SER A 83 -0.10 -8.21 -8.50
C SER A 83 1.34 -8.25 -7.97
N GLY A 84 1.83 -9.43 -7.52
CA GLY A 84 3.21 -9.61 -7.03
C GLY A 84 3.41 -9.32 -5.55
N PHE A 85 2.34 -9.05 -4.79
CA PHE A 85 2.42 -8.79 -3.36
C PHE A 85 2.35 -10.10 -2.56
N GLY A 86 3.39 -10.37 -1.75
CA GLY A 86 3.41 -11.49 -0.82
C GLY A 86 2.71 -11.21 0.50
N SER A 87 2.51 -9.95 0.82
CA SER A 87 1.83 -9.54 2.04
C SER A 87 1.21 -8.15 1.92
N ALA A 88 0.17 -7.90 2.73
CA ALA A 88 -0.44 -6.59 2.83
C ALA A 88 -0.97 -6.31 4.24
N VAL A 89 -0.88 -5.05 4.68
CA VAL A 89 -1.54 -4.55 5.88
C VAL A 89 -2.97 -4.16 5.54
N ILE A 90 -3.92 -4.79 6.21
CA ILE A 90 -5.36 -4.65 5.94
C ILE A 90 -5.96 -3.59 6.85
N LEU A 91 -6.62 -2.61 6.26
CA LEU A 91 -7.31 -1.53 6.97
C LEU A 91 -8.52 -2.04 7.77
N PRO A 92 -8.84 -1.42 8.92
CA PRO A 92 -9.90 -1.89 9.81
C PRO A 92 -11.32 -1.52 9.38
N ASN A 93 -11.49 -0.79 8.27
CA ASN A 93 -12.75 -0.15 7.89
C ASN A 93 -13.71 -1.10 7.16
N THR A 94 -14.16 -2.14 7.86
CA THR A 94 -15.17 -3.13 7.45
C THR A 94 -16.46 -2.98 8.27
N GLU A 95 -17.49 -3.77 8.03
CA GLU A 95 -18.75 -3.80 8.78
C GLU A 95 -19.10 -5.24 9.23
N PRO A 96 -18.86 -5.59 10.49
CA PRO A 96 -18.33 -4.75 11.57
C PRO A 96 -16.84 -4.37 11.34
N THR A 97 -16.45 -3.22 11.90
CA THR A 97 -15.05 -2.77 11.96
C THR A 97 -14.16 -3.84 12.59
N ILE A 98 -12.91 -4.00 12.11
CA ILE A 98 -11.92 -4.91 12.71
C ILE A 98 -11.44 -4.31 14.03
N GLN A 99 -12.18 -4.53 15.09
CA GLN A 99 -11.98 -3.91 16.42
C GLN A 99 -11.94 -4.89 17.57
N SER A 100 -12.11 -6.18 17.30
CA SER A 100 -11.98 -7.24 18.29
C SER A 100 -11.28 -8.47 17.71
N LYS A 101 -10.91 -9.39 18.58
CA LYS A 101 -10.33 -10.68 18.21
C LYS A 101 -11.17 -11.43 17.15
N ASN A 102 -12.50 -11.34 17.23
CA ASN A 102 -13.37 -12.14 16.36
C ASN A 102 -13.23 -11.75 14.88
N GLU A 103 -13.22 -10.45 14.58
CA GLU A 103 -13.03 -9.98 13.22
C GLU A 103 -11.59 -10.28 12.71
N VAL A 104 -10.58 -10.15 13.59
CA VAL A 104 -9.19 -10.51 13.27
C VAL A 104 -9.10 -11.98 12.90
N ASP A 105 -9.57 -12.88 13.77
CA ASP A 105 -9.51 -14.32 13.57
C ASP A 105 -10.33 -14.75 12.34
N PHE A 106 -11.46 -14.11 12.07
CA PHE A 106 -12.27 -14.35 10.87
C PHE A 106 -11.44 -14.16 9.60
N ILE A 107 -10.80 -13.00 9.45
CA ILE A 107 -10.01 -12.69 8.25
C ILE A 107 -8.79 -13.61 8.14
N LEU A 108 -8.04 -13.80 9.24
CA LEU A 108 -6.85 -14.64 9.25
C LEU A 108 -7.17 -16.10 8.94
N ASN A 109 -8.25 -16.65 9.47
CA ASN A 109 -8.66 -18.03 9.18
C ASN A 109 -9.10 -18.19 7.72
N LYS A 110 -9.84 -17.19 7.18
CA LYS A 110 -10.33 -17.24 5.81
C LYS A 110 -9.19 -17.09 4.79
N SER A 111 -8.16 -16.30 5.10
CA SER A 111 -6.98 -16.11 4.25
C SER A 111 -5.95 -17.24 4.34
N ARG A 112 -6.02 -18.09 5.37
CA ARG A 112 -5.02 -19.15 5.65
C ARG A 112 -4.69 -20.08 4.48
N PRO A 113 -5.67 -20.50 3.63
CA PRO A 113 -5.39 -21.38 2.49
C PRO A 113 -4.56 -20.72 1.38
N PHE A 114 -4.50 -19.39 1.35
CA PHE A 114 -3.85 -18.62 0.30
C PHE A 114 -2.38 -18.35 0.62
N THR A 115 -1.60 -18.03 -0.40
CA THR A 115 -0.16 -17.77 -0.25
C THR A 115 0.14 -16.37 0.31
N PRO A 116 -0.54 -15.28 -0.08
CA PRO A 116 -0.29 -13.96 0.49
C PRO A 116 -0.62 -13.93 2.00
N GLN A 117 0.20 -13.21 2.75
CA GLN A 117 0.00 -13.00 4.19
C GLN A 117 -0.78 -11.70 4.42
N LEU A 118 -1.94 -11.80 5.03
CA LEU A 118 -2.67 -10.63 5.52
C LEU A 118 -2.19 -10.26 6.92
N ILE A 119 -1.79 -9.01 7.10
CA ILE A 119 -1.37 -8.42 8.38
C ILE A 119 -2.47 -7.46 8.80
N ILE A 120 -3.03 -7.65 9.98
CA ILE A 120 -4.19 -6.86 10.39
C ILE A 120 -3.77 -5.57 11.07
N GLN A 121 -4.31 -4.44 10.60
CA GLN A 121 -4.40 -3.21 11.36
C GLN A 121 -5.67 -3.27 12.20
N GLY A 122 -5.54 -3.40 13.52
CA GLY A 122 -6.68 -3.31 14.43
C GLY A 122 -7.15 -1.87 14.60
N ALA A 123 -8.46 -1.61 14.61
CA ALA A 123 -8.96 -0.29 14.95
C ALA A 123 -8.55 0.11 16.37
N VAL A 124 -8.06 1.33 16.56
CA VAL A 124 -7.74 1.84 17.91
C VAL A 124 -8.96 2.40 18.62
N THR A 125 -9.95 2.89 17.86
CA THR A 125 -11.21 3.39 18.42
C THR A 125 -12.38 2.57 17.90
N LYS A 126 -13.44 2.47 18.73
CA LYS A 126 -14.66 1.75 18.36
C LYS A 126 -15.25 2.36 17.10
N ASN A 127 -15.59 1.51 16.14
CA ASN A 127 -16.15 1.89 14.84
C ASN A 127 -15.29 2.93 14.08
N THR A 128 -14.02 3.08 14.48
CA THR A 128 -13.12 4.13 13.93
C THR A 128 -13.69 5.55 14.07
N GLU A 129 -14.34 5.86 15.20
CA GLU A 129 -15.00 7.16 15.44
C GLU A 129 -14.09 8.19 16.14
N GLY A 130 -12.88 7.78 16.56
CA GLY A 130 -11.89 8.66 17.19
C GLY A 130 -12.15 8.93 18.68
N GLU A 131 -13.12 8.26 19.31
CA GLU A 131 -13.56 8.54 20.70
C GLU A 131 -13.17 7.41 21.66
N ASP A 132 -13.97 6.36 21.77
CA ASP A 132 -13.74 5.27 22.71
C ASP A 132 -12.70 4.28 22.18
N LEU A 133 -11.74 3.92 23.02
CA LEU A 133 -10.73 2.92 22.68
C LEU A 133 -11.34 1.51 22.55
N THR A 134 -10.78 0.73 21.65
CA THR A 134 -11.06 -0.70 21.50
C THR A 134 -10.30 -1.53 22.54
N GLU A 135 -10.49 -2.84 22.52
CA GLU A 135 -9.74 -3.77 23.37
C GLU A 135 -8.37 -4.11 22.76
N ILE A 136 -7.52 -3.08 22.63
CA ILE A 136 -6.20 -3.15 21.99
C ILE A 136 -5.35 -4.30 22.55
N LEU A 137 -5.28 -4.46 23.87
CA LEU A 137 -4.46 -5.50 24.52
C LEU A 137 -5.02 -6.90 24.25
N ASP A 138 -6.33 -7.07 24.15
CA ASP A 138 -6.93 -8.36 23.84
C ASP A 138 -6.60 -8.79 22.40
N MET A 139 -6.77 -7.91 21.42
CA MET A 139 -6.35 -8.15 20.03
C MET A 139 -4.85 -8.46 19.93
N HIS A 140 -4.01 -7.77 20.71
CA HIS A 140 -2.57 -8.05 20.74
C HIS A 140 -2.27 -9.44 21.32
N HIS A 141 -2.75 -9.72 22.53
CA HIS A 141 -2.38 -10.96 23.23
C HIS A 141 -3.02 -12.22 22.64
N GLN A 142 -4.23 -12.12 22.08
CA GLN A 142 -4.98 -13.26 21.58
C GLN A 142 -4.76 -13.55 20.10
N SER A 143 -4.62 -12.49 19.28
CA SER A 143 -4.53 -12.63 17.82
C SER A 143 -3.23 -12.07 17.24
N GLY A 144 -2.29 -11.60 18.08
CA GLY A 144 -0.97 -11.14 17.66
C GLY A 144 -0.97 -9.80 16.91
N VAL A 145 -2.04 -9.02 16.99
CA VAL A 145 -2.10 -7.70 16.35
C VAL A 145 -1.11 -6.75 17.04
N TYR A 146 -0.27 -6.08 16.26
CA TYR A 146 0.71 -5.10 16.76
C TYR A 146 0.68 -3.78 15.98
N ILE A 147 -0.08 -3.71 14.88
CA ILE A 147 -0.35 -2.51 14.09
C ILE A 147 -1.77 -2.07 14.39
N PHE A 148 -1.94 -0.82 14.79
CA PHE A 148 -3.22 -0.26 15.17
C PHE A 148 -3.44 1.10 14.50
N GLY A 149 -4.70 1.47 14.25
CA GLY A 149 -5.08 2.76 13.67
C GLY A 149 -6.51 2.72 13.14
N ASP A 150 -7.07 3.87 12.82
CA ASP A 150 -8.45 3.96 12.34
C ASP A 150 -8.58 3.96 10.80
N GLY A 151 -7.52 3.52 10.10
CA GLY A 151 -7.52 3.25 8.66
C GLY A 151 -7.75 4.50 7.81
N VAL A 152 -8.93 4.62 7.20
CA VAL A 152 -9.28 5.77 6.35
C VAL A 152 -9.81 6.97 7.13
N LYS A 153 -9.94 6.85 8.45
CA LYS A 153 -10.38 7.93 9.34
C LYS A 153 -9.23 8.47 10.17
N THR A 154 -9.32 9.73 10.56
CA THR A 154 -8.28 10.42 11.33
C THR A 154 -8.57 10.41 12.83
N LEU A 155 -7.51 10.40 13.62
CA LEU A 155 -7.55 10.61 15.07
C LEU A 155 -7.42 12.10 15.38
N SER A 156 -8.53 12.82 15.44
CA SER A 156 -8.54 14.27 15.66
C SER A 156 -8.45 14.68 17.14
N ASN A 157 -8.85 13.80 18.06
CA ASN A 157 -8.83 14.06 19.51
C ASN A 157 -7.42 13.85 20.09
N GLY A 158 -6.74 14.94 20.46
CA GLY A 158 -5.35 14.89 20.95
C GLY A 158 -5.18 14.13 22.29
N ASP A 159 -6.18 14.15 23.19
CA ASP A 159 -6.13 13.36 24.44
C ASP A 159 -6.19 11.86 24.13
N ARG A 160 -7.08 11.46 23.20
CA ARG A 160 -7.16 10.07 22.75
C ARG A 160 -5.88 9.63 22.04
N TYR A 161 -5.36 10.48 21.16
CA TYR A 161 -4.09 10.22 20.47
C TYR A 161 -2.95 9.93 21.46
N MET A 162 -2.79 10.79 22.47
CA MET A 162 -1.79 10.61 23.52
C MET A 162 -1.98 9.29 24.30
N LYS A 163 -3.21 8.99 24.71
CA LYS A 163 -3.53 7.74 25.41
C LYS A 163 -3.26 6.50 24.56
N ILE A 164 -3.59 6.54 23.30
CA ILE A 164 -3.29 5.46 22.32
C ILE A 164 -1.78 5.20 22.31
N LEU A 165 -0.95 6.23 22.15
CA LEU A 165 0.50 6.06 22.16
C LEU A 165 1.00 5.42 23.48
N GLN A 166 0.50 5.86 24.64
CA GLN A 166 0.86 5.29 25.93
C GLN A 166 0.43 3.82 26.06
N TYR A 167 -0.71 3.43 25.50
CA TYR A 167 -1.17 2.04 25.47
C TYR A 167 -0.28 1.16 24.59
N LEU A 168 0.02 1.61 23.37
CA LEU A 168 0.81 0.87 22.39
C LEU A 168 2.26 0.64 22.87
N GLN A 169 2.84 1.59 23.63
CA GLN A 169 4.18 1.44 24.18
C GLN A 169 4.33 0.23 25.11
N LYS A 170 3.26 -0.24 25.74
CA LYS A 170 3.32 -1.40 26.67
C LYS A 170 3.81 -2.69 26.00
N PHE A 171 3.63 -2.82 24.69
CA PHE A 171 4.03 -3.99 23.90
C PHE A 171 4.79 -3.61 22.62
N ASN A 172 5.37 -2.40 22.55
CA ASN A 172 6.06 -1.88 21.38
C ASN A 172 5.18 -1.84 20.11
N GLY A 173 3.88 -1.63 20.28
CA GLY A 173 2.91 -1.51 19.19
C GLY A 173 3.21 -0.32 18.28
N LEU A 174 2.69 -0.36 17.06
CA LEU A 174 2.88 0.63 16.02
C LEU A 174 1.54 1.29 15.68
N LEU A 175 1.47 2.61 15.82
CA LEU A 175 0.32 3.38 15.38
C LEU A 175 0.46 3.72 13.89
N PHE A 176 -0.51 3.30 13.08
CA PHE A 176 -0.71 3.77 11.71
C PHE A 176 -1.67 4.95 11.75
N ASP A 177 -1.18 6.12 11.38
CA ASP A 177 -1.89 7.38 11.50
C ASP A 177 -2.19 7.99 10.13
N TYR A 178 -3.47 8.12 9.80
CA TYR A 178 -3.93 8.87 8.64
C TYR A 178 -4.26 10.30 9.08
N ALA A 179 -3.26 11.17 9.00
CA ALA A 179 -3.31 12.51 9.59
C ALA A 179 -3.97 13.54 8.67
N TYR A 180 -5.18 13.95 8.97
CA TYR A 180 -5.82 15.14 8.39
C TYR A 180 -6.83 15.75 9.36
N ASP A 181 -7.12 17.04 9.21
CA ASP A 181 -8.17 17.73 9.97
C ASP A 181 -9.51 17.58 9.23
N PRO A 182 -10.50 16.88 9.83
CA PRO A 182 -11.77 16.62 9.15
C PRO A 182 -12.65 17.87 9.00
N LEU A 183 -12.46 18.90 9.85
CA LEU A 183 -13.25 20.13 9.78
C LEU A 183 -12.73 21.06 8.68
N LEU A 184 -11.40 21.12 8.49
CA LEU A 184 -10.80 21.84 7.35
C LEU A 184 -11.10 21.15 6.02
N ALA A 185 -11.26 19.84 6.02
CA ALA A 185 -11.56 19.03 4.84
C ALA A 185 -13.08 18.80 4.63
N ILE A 186 -13.94 19.42 5.46
CA ILE A 186 -15.39 19.19 5.41
C ILE A 186 -15.97 19.55 4.04
N PHE A 187 -16.76 18.64 3.46
CA PHE A 187 -17.35 18.74 2.11
C PHE A 187 -16.33 18.84 0.96
N GLY A 188 -15.03 18.72 1.24
CA GLY A 188 -14.01 18.74 0.21
C GLY A 188 -14.07 17.49 -0.67
N GLN A 189 -13.96 17.69 -2.00
CA GLN A 189 -14.12 16.65 -3.00
C GLN A 189 -12.83 16.33 -3.74
N MET A 190 -11.92 17.29 -3.81
CA MET A 190 -10.65 17.21 -4.52
C MET A 190 -9.64 18.16 -3.87
N HIS A 191 -8.43 18.26 -4.40
CA HIS A 191 -7.44 19.25 -3.94
C HIS A 191 -7.96 20.67 -4.07
N GLU A 192 -7.72 21.50 -3.04
CA GLU A 192 -7.96 22.95 -3.13
C GLU A 192 -6.88 23.61 -3.97
N GLY A 193 -7.21 23.93 -5.21
CA GLY A 193 -6.27 24.46 -6.19
C GLY A 193 -6.94 25.08 -7.40
N GLU A 194 -6.20 25.15 -8.49
CA GLU A 194 -6.68 25.73 -9.73
C GLU A 194 -7.85 24.92 -10.32
N THR A 195 -7.78 23.61 -10.26
CA THR A 195 -8.78 22.71 -10.81
C THR A 195 -10.10 22.79 -10.03
N SER A 196 -10.06 22.75 -8.71
CA SER A 196 -11.28 22.85 -7.89
C SER A 196 -11.99 24.19 -8.09
N THR A 197 -11.23 25.27 -8.25
CA THR A 197 -11.77 26.61 -8.55
C THR A 197 -12.42 26.65 -9.93
N LYS A 198 -11.78 26.09 -10.95
CA LYS A 198 -12.35 26.04 -12.32
C LYS A 198 -13.63 25.21 -12.38
N LEU A 199 -13.68 24.11 -11.65
CA LEU A 199 -14.82 23.20 -11.64
C LEU A 199 -15.92 23.61 -10.66
N GLY A 200 -15.70 24.65 -9.84
CA GLY A 200 -16.65 25.09 -8.81
C GLY A 200 -16.80 24.08 -7.65
N MET A 201 -15.80 23.22 -7.45
CA MET A 201 -15.83 22.16 -6.45
C MET A 201 -15.21 22.60 -5.13
N LYS A 202 -15.74 22.10 -4.01
CA LYS A 202 -15.15 22.32 -2.70
C LYS A 202 -13.79 21.60 -2.63
N GLY A 203 -12.73 22.38 -2.38
CA GLY A 203 -11.38 21.84 -2.21
C GLY A 203 -11.09 21.27 -0.83
N ILE A 204 -10.10 20.38 -0.76
CA ILE A 204 -9.45 19.89 0.47
C ILE A 204 -8.08 20.59 0.54
N PRO A 205 -7.90 21.57 1.45
CA PRO A 205 -6.66 22.33 1.54
C PRO A 205 -5.49 21.45 2.03
N ASN A 206 -4.29 21.75 1.59
CA ASN A 206 -3.06 21.11 2.13
C ASN A 206 -2.97 21.33 3.64
N LEU A 207 -3.45 22.48 4.13
CA LEU A 207 -3.48 22.83 5.53
C LEU A 207 -4.15 21.78 6.42
N ALA A 208 -5.14 21.04 5.89
CA ALA A 208 -5.82 19.98 6.65
C ALA A 208 -4.87 18.85 7.04
N GLU A 209 -3.95 18.45 6.16
CA GLU A 209 -2.91 17.46 6.43
C GLU A 209 -1.79 18.06 7.28
N ASP A 210 -1.30 19.25 6.93
CA ASP A 210 -0.16 19.89 7.56
C ASP A 210 -0.37 20.13 9.06
N ILE A 211 -1.53 20.68 9.46
CA ILE A 211 -1.88 20.93 10.86
C ILE A 211 -2.01 19.62 11.64
N ALA A 212 -2.63 18.60 11.06
CA ALA A 212 -2.81 17.32 11.73
C ALA A 212 -1.46 16.65 12.00
N ILE A 213 -0.56 16.60 11.00
CA ILE A 213 0.79 16.08 11.18
C ILE A 213 1.54 16.87 12.25
N GLN A 214 1.52 18.21 12.18
CA GLN A 214 2.23 19.05 13.16
C GLN A 214 1.72 18.81 14.58
N ARG A 215 0.39 18.80 14.79
CA ARG A 215 -0.23 18.50 16.08
C ARG A 215 0.22 17.13 16.60
N ASN A 216 0.15 16.10 15.75
CA ASN A 216 0.47 14.73 16.14
C ASN A 216 1.96 14.60 16.50
N LEU A 217 2.85 15.28 15.78
CA LEU A 217 4.30 15.32 16.11
C LEU A 217 4.56 15.97 17.47
N GLU A 218 3.84 17.03 17.85
CA GLU A 218 3.97 17.61 19.20
C GLU A 218 3.55 16.61 20.30
N ILE A 219 2.47 15.86 20.05
CA ILE A 219 2.02 14.81 20.98
C ILE A 219 3.05 13.68 21.07
N ILE A 220 3.65 13.28 19.93
CA ILE A 220 4.69 12.24 19.89
C ILE A 220 5.95 12.71 20.64
N ARG A 221 6.36 13.98 20.51
CA ARG A 221 7.48 14.54 21.29
C ARG A 221 7.23 14.44 22.79
N TYR A 222 5.99 14.66 23.21
CA TYR A 222 5.61 14.61 24.63
C TYR A 222 5.45 13.18 25.15
N ALA A 223 4.73 12.33 24.43
CA ALA A 223 4.32 11.01 24.91
C ALA A 223 5.27 9.89 24.48
N GLY A 224 6.08 10.08 23.45
CA GLY A 224 6.83 9.01 22.80
C GLY A 224 5.94 8.09 21.97
N GLY A 225 6.45 6.90 21.64
CA GLY A 225 5.75 5.90 20.87
C GLY A 225 6.25 5.80 19.43
N ARG A 226 5.78 4.76 18.72
CA ARG A 226 6.13 4.48 17.33
C ARG A 226 4.94 4.82 16.45
N VAL A 227 5.15 5.69 15.45
CA VAL A 227 4.07 6.14 14.55
C VAL A 227 4.51 6.02 13.10
N HIS A 228 3.64 5.49 12.28
CA HIS A 228 3.77 5.50 10.83
C HIS A 228 2.68 6.39 10.24
N PHE A 229 3.07 7.50 9.63
CA PHE A 229 2.16 8.41 8.94
C PHE A 229 1.82 7.85 7.56
N GLN A 230 0.55 7.52 7.37
CA GLN A 230 0.05 6.91 6.14
C GLN A 230 -0.30 7.96 5.08
N THR A 231 0.09 7.69 3.84
CA THR A 231 -0.31 8.43 2.63
C THR A 231 -0.09 9.95 2.71
N ILE A 232 1.14 10.35 3.05
CA ILE A 232 1.54 11.76 2.97
C ILE A 232 1.34 12.27 1.54
N SER A 233 0.76 13.46 1.40
CA SER A 233 0.44 14.04 0.10
C SER A 233 0.92 15.47 -0.09
N THR A 234 1.36 16.16 0.96
CA THR A 234 1.73 17.58 0.91
C THR A 234 3.24 17.81 1.04
N ALA A 235 3.75 18.83 0.39
CA ALA A 235 5.16 19.25 0.52
C ALA A 235 5.53 19.61 1.97
N LYS A 236 4.60 20.27 2.69
CA LYS A 236 4.81 20.63 4.09
C LYS A 236 4.80 19.38 4.99
N GLY A 237 3.93 18.41 4.72
CA GLY A 237 3.91 17.11 5.40
C GLY A 237 5.26 16.38 5.27
N VAL A 238 5.82 16.30 4.07
CA VAL A 238 7.17 15.73 3.83
C VAL A 238 8.23 16.45 4.68
N GLU A 239 8.21 17.80 4.71
CA GLU A 239 9.19 18.56 5.50
C GLU A 239 9.05 18.34 6.99
N LEU A 240 7.82 18.28 7.53
CA LEU A 240 7.54 17.99 8.93
C LEU A 240 8.07 16.61 9.34
N ILE A 241 7.84 15.58 8.51
CA ILE A 241 8.36 14.23 8.75
C ILE A 241 9.89 14.20 8.68
N ARG A 242 10.49 14.89 7.70
CA ARG A 242 11.96 15.00 7.57
C ARG A 242 12.59 15.59 8.82
N GLN A 243 11.99 16.66 9.33
CA GLN A 243 12.47 17.32 10.56
C GLN A 243 12.29 16.40 11.76
N ALA A 244 11.15 15.76 11.93
CA ALA A 244 10.88 14.83 13.04
C ALA A 244 11.88 13.65 13.06
N LYS A 245 12.23 13.09 11.90
CA LYS A 245 13.27 12.06 11.79
C LYS A 245 14.65 12.58 12.19
N LYS A 246 15.02 13.82 11.78
CA LYS A 246 16.29 14.44 12.21
C LYS A 246 16.36 14.70 13.72
N GLU A 247 15.23 14.97 14.36
CA GLU A 247 15.12 15.10 15.82
C GLU A 247 15.20 13.75 16.54
N GLY A 248 15.19 12.62 15.80
CA GLY A 248 15.26 11.27 16.38
C GLY A 248 13.92 10.72 16.87
N LEU A 249 12.80 11.30 16.46
CA LEU A 249 11.50 10.74 16.76
C LEU A 249 11.30 9.39 16.05
N SER A 250 10.62 8.46 16.71
CA SER A 250 10.34 7.14 16.16
C SER A 250 9.15 7.20 15.18
N VAL A 251 9.36 7.92 14.08
CA VAL A 251 8.35 8.14 13.02
C VAL A 251 8.82 7.61 11.67
N THR A 252 7.89 7.07 10.93
CA THR A 252 8.03 6.64 9.53
C THR A 252 6.86 7.17 8.72
N ALA A 253 6.97 7.17 7.39
CA ALA A 253 5.87 7.63 6.55
C ALA A 253 5.87 6.93 5.19
N ASP A 254 4.69 6.83 4.58
CA ASP A 254 4.51 6.39 3.20
C ASP A 254 3.80 7.44 2.34
N CYS A 255 3.78 7.22 1.05
CA CYS A 255 2.86 7.87 0.13
C CYS A 255 2.31 6.86 -0.89
N SER A 256 1.13 7.14 -1.43
CA SER A 256 0.61 6.34 -2.53
C SER A 256 1.46 6.55 -3.79
N ILE A 257 1.78 5.46 -4.50
CA ILE A 257 2.51 5.54 -5.77
C ILE A 257 1.78 6.41 -6.80
N TYR A 258 0.46 6.48 -6.72
CA TYR A 258 -0.38 7.27 -7.62
C TYR A 258 -0.30 8.77 -7.37
N GLN A 259 0.08 9.20 -6.15
CA GLN A 259 0.40 10.61 -5.87
C GLN A 259 1.66 11.10 -6.61
N LEU A 260 2.51 10.16 -7.06
CA LEU A 260 3.68 10.47 -7.86
C LEU A 260 3.39 10.54 -9.37
N LEU A 261 2.21 10.08 -9.81
CA LEU A 261 1.82 10.03 -11.22
C LEU A 261 0.73 11.04 -11.56
N PHE A 262 -0.31 11.08 -10.75
CA PHE A 262 -1.48 11.92 -10.99
C PHE A 262 -1.40 13.24 -10.22
N SER A 263 -2.13 14.23 -10.72
CA SER A 263 -2.24 15.56 -10.15
C SER A 263 -3.70 16.03 -10.15
N GLU A 264 -3.98 17.20 -9.58
CA GLU A 264 -5.31 17.82 -9.62
C GLU A 264 -5.85 17.98 -11.06
N PHE A 265 -4.96 18.11 -12.06
CA PHE A 265 -5.37 18.32 -13.46
C PHE A 265 -5.99 17.07 -14.11
N ASP A 266 -5.73 15.88 -13.56
CA ASP A 266 -6.34 14.62 -14.03
C ASP A 266 -7.83 14.53 -13.68
N LEU A 267 -8.36 15.45 -12.86
CA LEU A 267 -9.77 15.51 -12.46
C LEU A 267 -10.63 16.47 -13.31
N LEU A 268 -10.05 17.10 -14.33
CA LEU A 268 -10.76 18.11 -15.15
C LEU A 268 -12.02 17.59 -15.85
N ASP A 269 -12.08 16.30 -16.16
CA ASP A 269 -13.21 15.65 -16.81
C ASP A 269 -14.23 15.03 -15.84
N PHE A 270 -14.12 15.34 -14.53
CA PHE A 270 -14.97 14.76 -13.49
C PHE A 270 -14.98 13.23 -13.41
N ASP A 271 -13.93 12.57 -13.89
CA ASP A 271 -13.82 11.11 -13.73
C ASP A 271 -13.67 10.76 -12.24
N SER A 272 -14.72 10.16 -11.69
CA SER A 272 -14.79 9.77 -10.28
C SER A 272 -13.73 8.75 -9.89
N ASN A 273 -13.12 8.04 -10.85
CA ASN A 273 -12.02 7.10 -10.57
C ASN A 273 -10.76 7.80 -10.06
N TYR A 274 -10.58 9.11 -10.34
CA TYR A 274 -9.51 9.91 -9.74
C TYR A 274 -9.89 10.51 -8.36
N LYS A 275 -11.12 10.31 -7.89
CA LYS A 275 -11.56 10.80 -6.59
C LYS A 275 -11.03 9.91 -5.47
N VAL A 276 -9.92 10.34 -4.85
CA VAL A 276 -9.20 9.60 -3.80
C VAL A 276 -8.94 10.47 -2.57
N LYS A 277 -8.62 9.85 -1.45
CA LYS A 277 -8.11 10.52 -0.23
C LYS A 277 -6.77 9.88 0.21
N PRO A 278 -5.75 10.72 0.46
CA PRO A 278 -5.70 12.16 0.19
C PRO A 278 -5.89 12.46 -1.31
N PRO A 279 -6.38 13.66 -1.68
CA PRO A 279 -6.60 14.00 -3.08
C PRO A 279 -5.28 14.13 -3.83
N PHE A 280 -5.28 13.92 -5.14
CA PHE A 280 -4.15 14.23 -5.98
C PHE A 280 -3.87 15.73 -5.94
N ARG A 281 -2.63 16.09 -5.57
CA ARG A 281 -2.22 17.45 -5.27
C ARG A 281 -1.63 18.16 -6.49
N GLY A 282 -1.15 19.37 -6.27
CA GLY A 282 -0.44 20.16 -7.28
C GLY A 282 0.99 19.68 -7.52
N LYS A 283 1.63 20.28 -8.53
CA LYS A 283 2.98 19.92 -8.97
C LYS A 283 4.04 20.02 -7.86
N ALA A 284 3.99 21.07 -7.05
CA ALA A 284 4.96 21.28 -5.97
C ALA A 284 4.91 20.17 -4.91
N ASP A 285 3.71 19.69 -4.58
CA ASP A 285 3.53 18.58 -3.66
C ASP A 285 4.08 17.27 -4.24
N ARG A 286 3.79 16.99 -5.51
CA ARG A 286 4.34 15.81 -6.22
C ARG A 286 5.87 15.82 -6.22
N GLU A 287 6.49 16.96 -6.56
CA GLU A 287 7.95 17.10 -6.56
C GLU A 287 8.55 16.88 -5.17
N ALA A 288 7.89 17.36 -4.11
CA ALA A 288 8.32 17.14 -2.74
C ALA A 288 8.19 15.67 -2.29
N LEU A 289 7.14 14.96 -2.72
CA LEU A 289 6.99 13.53 -2.49
C LEU A 289 8.13 12.74 -3.15
N ILE A 290 8.42 13.03 -4.42
CA ILE A 290 9.55 12.41 -5.16
C ILE A 290 10.87 12.66 -4.45
N ALA A 291 11.12 13.89 -4.01
CA ALA A 291 12.31 14.22 -3.23
C ALA A 291 12.37 13.44 -1.91
N GLY A 292 11.21 13.31 -1.22
CA GLY A 292 11.08 12.55 0.03
C GLY A 292 11.31 11.05 -0.14
N ILE A 293 10.95 10.48 -1.28
CA ILE A 293 11.29 9.09 -1.64
C ILE A 293 12.80 8.94 -1.87
N LYS A 294 13.42 9.88 -2.59
CA LYS A 294 14.85 9.86 -2.93
C LYS A 294 15.75 10.03 -1.70
N ASP A 295 15.40 10.92 -0.79
CA ASP A 295 16.21 11.22 0.39
C ASP A 295 15.91 10.31 1.60
N GLY A 296 14.92 9.40 1.50
CA GLY A 296 14.55 8.47 2.57
C GLY A 296 13.62 9.06 3.64
N THR A 297 13.10 10.27 3.45
CA THR A 297 12.06 10.85 4.31
C THR A 297 10.79 9.99 4.29
N LEU A 298 10.39 9.53 3.11
CA LEU A 298 9.31 8.57 2.92
C LEU A 298 9.90 7.15 2.84
N ASP A 299 9.42 6.26 3.69
CA ASP A 299 9.98 4.92 3.89
C ASP A 299 9.43 3.90 2.91
N ALA A 300 8.18 4.06 2.48
CA ALA A 300 7.48 3.12 1.62
C ALA A 300 6.62 3.80 0.54
N LEU A 301 6.32 3.04 -0.50
CA LEU A 301 5.25 3.30 -1.46
C LEU A 301 4.11 2.31 -1.19
N VAL A 302 2.88 2.80 -1.23
CA VAL A 302 1.68 1.99 -1.00
C VAL A 302 0.71 2.09 -2.17
N SER A 303 -0.11 1.05 -2.34
CA SER A 303 -1.17 1.04 -3.36
C SER A 303 -2.31 2.00 -2.99
N ASN A 304 -2.55 2.21 -1.72
CA ASN A 304 -3.77 2.84 -1.20
C ASN A 304 -5.02 2.23 -1.83
N HIS A 305 -5.01 0.89 -2.00
CA HIS A 305 -6.09 0.13 -2.60
C HIS A 305 -7.37 0.29 -1.78
N GLN A 306 -8.39 0.89 -2.40
CA GLN A 306 -9.71 1.11 -1.81
C GLN A 306 -10.78 0.77 -2.83
N PRO A 307 -11.27 -0.48 -2.82
CA PRO A 307 -12.28 -0.95 -3.75
C PRO A 307 -13.62 -0.29 -3.46
N GLN A 308 -14.30 0.13 -4.53
CA GLN A 308 -15.64 0.70 -4.51
C GLN A 308 -16.47 0.06 -5.62
N ASP A 309 -17.71 -0.27 -5.29
CA ASP A 309 -18.65 -0.81 -6.24
C ASP A 309 -19.02 0.19 -7.34
N PHE A 310 -19.62 -0.32 -8.42
CA PHE A 310 -19.99 0.48 -9.58
C PHE A 310 -20.93 1.62 -9.19
N ASP A 311 -21.99 1.33 -8.44
CA ASP A 311 -23.02 2.30 -8.10
C ASP A 311 -22.47 3.47 -7.26
N SER A 312 -21.51 3.21 -6.37
CA SER A 312 -20.87 4.23 -5.54
C SER A 312 -19.86 5.10 -6.29
N LYS A 313 -19.50 4.73 -7.52
CA LYS A 313 -18.59 5.50 -8.39
C LYS A 313 -19.29 6.09 -9.61
N PHE A 314 -20.30 5.41 -10.17
CA PHE A 314 -21.03 5.84 -11.36
C PHE A 314 -22.19 6.77 -10.98
N MET A 315 -21.83 7.94 -10.45
CA MET A 315 -22.76 8.99 -10.06
C MET A 315 -22.08 10.37 -10.21
N GLU A 316 -22.81 11.44 -9.90
CA GLU A 316 -22.23 12.77 -9.91
C GLU A 316 -21.00 12.85 -9.03
N PHE A 317 -19.99 13.57 -9.47
CA PHE A 317 -18.68 13.59 -8.81
C PHE A 317 -18.76 13.93 -7.31
N ASP A 318 -19.66 14.82 -6.89
CA ASP A 318 -19.84 15.21 -5.49
C ASP A 318 -20.26 14.04 -4.61
N PHE A 319 -21.10 13.16 -5.11
CA PHE A 319 -21.65 12.02 -4.38
C PHE A 319 -20.80 10.78 -4.51
N ALA A 320 -19.95 10.69 -5.54
CA ALA A 320 -19.10 9.53 -5.76
C ALA A 320 -18.17 9.27 -4.55
N SER A 321 -18.05 8.00 -4.17
CA SER A 321 -17.19 7.57 -3.07
C SER A 321 -15.71 7.80 -3.38
N PHE A 322 -14.92 8.16 -2.36
CA PHE A 322 -13.47 8.18 -2.45
C PHE A 322 -12.92 6.76 -2.53
N GLY A 323 -11.90 6.56 -3.35
CA GLY A 323 -11.19 5.28 -3.47
C GLY A 323 -10.82 4.94 -4.89
N MET A 324 -9.75 4.15 -5.02
CA MET A 324 -9.24 3.61 -6.27
C MET A 324 -8.67 2.22 -6.02
N VAL A 325 -8.94 1.25 -6.91
CA VAL A 325 -8.22 -0.01 -6.90
C VAL A 325 -6.82 0.19 -7.45
N GLY A 326 -5.80 -0.15 -6.66
CA GLY A 326 -4.42 0.22 -6.94
C GLY A 326 -3.43 -0.95 -7.01
N LEU A 327 -3.80 -2.17 -6.63
CA LEU A 327 -2.84 -3.28 -6.56
C LEU A 327 -2.40 -3.76 -7.95
N GLN A 328 -3.34 -4.06 -8.84
CA GLN A 328 -3.01 -4.67 -10.14
C GLN A 328 -2.31 -3.71 -11.10
N SER A 329 -2.57 -2.42 -10.97
CA SER A 329 -1.90 -1.36 -11.73
C SER A 329 -0.61 -0.82 -11.07
N PHE A 330 -0.16 -1.43 -9.96
CA PHE A 330 1.01 -0.96 -9.22
C PHE A 330 2.31 -1.12 -10.02
N LEU A 331 2.56 -2.30 -10.62
CA LEU A 331 3.72 -2.50 -11.48
C LEU A 331 3.72 -1.56 -12.70
N PRO A 332 2.62 -1.39 -13.45
CA PRO A 332 2.52 -0.35 -14.47
C PRO A 332 2.85 1.08 -13.97
N ALA A 333 2.47 1.41 -12.74
CA ALA A 333 2.85 2.68 -12.10
C ALA A 333 4.37 2.77 -11.88
N MET A 334 5.00 1.68 -11.39
CA MET A 334 6.46 1.62 -11.23
C MET A 334 7.19 1.76 -12.58
N VAL A 335 6.70 1.13 -13.64
CA VAL A 335 7.27 1.25 -15.00
C VAL A 335 7.27 2.70 -15.48
N GLN A 336 6.22 3.47 -15.20
CA GLN A 336 6.17 4.89 -15.56
C GLN A 336 7.15 5.74 -14.74
N LEU A 337 7.40 5.37 -13.48
CA LEU A 337 8.30 6.08 -12.56
C LEU A 337 9.77 5.63 -12.67
N GLU A 338 10.05 4.55 -13.38
CA GLU A 338 11.38 3.92 -13.45
C GLU A 338 12.47 4.92 -13.90
N LYS A 339 12.20 5.71 -14.92
CA LYS A 339 13.15 6.70 -15.43
C LYS A 339 13.51 7.80 -14.43
N GLU A 340 12.59 8.11 -13.50
CA GLU A 340 12.76 9.16 -12.49
C GLU A 340 13.37 8.65 -11.18
N LEU A 341 13.02 7.41 -10.78
CA LEU A 341 13.38 6.84 -9.48
C LEU A 341 14.37 5.67 -9.56
N GLY A 342 14.38 4.93 -10.68
CA GLY A 342 15.16 3.69 -10.83
C GLY A 342 14.50 2.49 -10.13
N TRP A 343 14.72 1.30 -10.69
CA TRP A 343 14.17 0.06 -10.14
C TRP A 343 14.63 -0.22 -8.71
N GLU A 344 15.90 0.07 -8.40
CA GLU A 344 16.50 -0.18 -7.09
C GLU A 344 15.74 0.54 -5.98
N LEU A 345 15.45 1.82 -6.21
CA LEU A 345 14.72 2.63 -5.25
C LEU A 345 13.26 2.20 -5.18
N LEU A 346 12.58 2.01 -6.31
CA LEU A 346 11.19 1.55 -6.36
C LEU A 346 11.01 0.23 -5.61
N ILE A 347 11.83 -0.79 -5.91
CA ILE A 347 11.78 -2.08 -5.23
C ILE A 347 12.09 -1.95 -3.74
N SER A 348 13.07 -1.14 -3.36
CA SER A 348 13.36 -0.93 -1.94
C SER A 348 12.17 -0.35 -1.16
N LYS A 349 11.35 0.50 -1.81
CA LYS A 349 10.18 1.15 -1.19
C LYS A 349 8.94 0.26 -1.10
N ILE A 350 8.98 -0.93 -1.68
CA ILE A 350 7.91 -1.94 -1.59
C ILE A 350 8.37 -3.27 -1.01
N THR A 351 9.64 -3.36 -0.62
CA THR A 351 10.23 -4.55 0.02
C THR A 351 10.86 -4.20 1.35
N SER A 352 12.13 -3.81 1.37
CA SER A 352 12.89 -3.54 2.60
C SER A 352 12.39 -2.30 3.37
N GLY A 353 11.85 -1.30 2.69
CA GLY A 353 11.28 -0.10 3.31
C GLY A 353 10.07 -0.44 4.20
N PRO A 354 8.97 -0.97 3.63
CA PRO A 354 7.81 -1.36 4.42
C PRO A 354 8.12 -2.46 5.45
N ALA A 355 9.03 -3.40 5.15
CA ALA A 355 9.47 -4.40 6.13
C ALA A 355 10.09 -3.76 7.38
N LYS A 356 10.95 -2.74 7.22
CA LYS A 356 11.51 -1.97 8.35
C LYS A 356 10.44 -1.22 9.14
N VAL A 357 9.45 -0.63 8.46
CA VAL A 357 8.34 0.08 9.13
C VAL A 357 7.64 -0.83 10.11
N ILE A 358 7.26 -2.03 9.69
CA ILE A 358 6.52 -2.98 10.53
C ILE A 358 7.42 -3.85 11.42
N GLY A 359 8.75 -3.75 11.28
CA GLY A 359 9.70 -4.58 12.05
C GLY A 359 9.75 -6.04 11.59
N SER A 360 9.40 -6.33 10.33
CA SER A 360 9.53 -7.65 9.72
C SER A 360 10.96 -7.88 9.25
N GLU A 361 11.55 -9.02 9.60
CA GLU A 361 12.96 -9.27 9.31
C GLU A 361 13.22 -9.84 7.91
N LYS A 362 12.24 -10.49 7.26
CA LYS A 362 12.46 -11.11 5.93
C LYS A 362 11.19 -11.21 5.10
N SER A 363 11.34 -10.93 3.82
CA SER A 363 10.41 -11.40 2.79
C SER A 363 10.49 -12.92 2.68
N THR A 364 9.35 -13.58 2.60
CA THR A 364 9.25 -15.04 2.50
C THR A 364 9.08 -15.53 1.06
N GLY A 365 9.36 -14.68 0.08
CA GLY A 365 9.10 -15.04 -1.31
C GLY A 365 9.78 -14.12 -2.32
N TRP A 366 9.46 -14.38 -3.60
CA TRP A 366 9.99 -13.65 -4.74
C TRP A 366 8.89 -13.26 -5.69
N THR A 367 9.07 -12.12 -6.36
CA THR A 367 8.22 -11.65 -7.45
C THR A 367 9.04 -11.54 -8.72
N ILE A 368 8.63 -12.26 -9.77
CA ILE A 368 9.24 -12.26 -11.09
C ILE A 368 8.30 -11.51 -12.04
N PHE A 369 8.80 -10.48 -12.71
CA PHE A 369 7.98 -9.61 -13.54
C PHE A 369 8.70 -9.18 -14.82
N ASP A 370 7.91 -8.95 -15.86
CA ASP A 370 8.37 -8.38 -17.13
C ASP A 370 7.97 -6.90 -17.20
N PRO A 371 8.93 -5.97 -17.11
CA PRO A 371 8.64 -4.55 -17.14
C PRO A 371 8.21 -4.04 -18.53
N SER A 372 8.36 -4.85 -19.57
CA SER A 372 8.05 -4.49 -20.97
C SER A 372 6.77 -5.11 -21.50
N ALA A 373 6.23 -6.11 -20.83
CA ALA A 373 5.04 -6.80 -21.29
C ALA A 373 3.82 -5.88 -21.30
N LYS A 374 3.08 -5.92 -22.40
CA LYS A 374 1.85 -5.15 -22.60
C LYS A 374 0.63 -6.04 -22.38
N TRP A 375 -0.37 -5.51 -21.73
CA TRP A 375 -1.62 -6.20 -21.47
C TRP A 375 -2.79 -5.20 -21.36
N ASN A 376 -4.01 -5.66 -21.59
CA ASN A 376 -5.20 -4.83 -21.46
C ASN A 376 -5.83 -5.02 -20.09
N TYR A 377 -6.00 -3.92 -19.34
CA TYR A 377 -6.69 -3.93 -18.05
C TYR A 377 -8.19 -3.79 -18.29
N ASN A 378 -8.91 -4.88 -18.26
CA ASN A 378 -10.34 -4.96 -18.54
C ASN A 378 -11.01 -6.05 -17.67
N GLU A 379 -12.30 -6.29 -17.86
CA GLU A 379 -13.08 -7.27 -17.09
C GLU A 379 -12.47 -8.68 -17.08
N LYS A 380 -11.81 -9.11 -18.17
CA LYS A 380 -11.22 -10.47 -18.23
C LYS A 380 -9.92 -10.58 -17.43
N SER A 381 -9.15 -9.50 -17.38
CA SER A 381 -7.86 -9.44 -16.70
C SER A 381 -7.95 -8.90 -15.27
N ASN A 382 -9.06 -8.24 -14.92
CA ASN A 382 -9.27 -7.71 -13.57
C ASN A 382 -9.44 -8.84 -12.55
N ARG A 383 -8.75 -8.73 -11.41
CA ARG A 383 -8.78 -9.70 -10.31
C ARG A 383 -9.53 -9.18 -9.08
N SER A 384 -9.72 -7.86 -8.96
CA SER A 384 -10.58 -7.27 -7.94
C SER A 384 -12.05 -7.48 -8.30
N LEU A 385 -12.93 -7.52 -7.32
CA LEU A 385 -14.39 -7.44 -7.55
C LEU A 385 -14.80 -6.03 -8.00
N SER A 386 -14.00 -5.03 -7.65
CA SER A 386 -14.17 -3.64 -8.06
C SER A 386 -13.28 -3.30 -9.25
N HIS A 387 -13.65 -2.27 -10.02
CA HIS A 387 -12.88 -1.79 -11.16
C HIS A 387 -12.76 -0.26 -11.22
N ASN A 388 -12.91 0.39 -10.06
CA ASN A 388 -12.78 1.84 -9.89
C ASN A 388 -11.31 2.30 -10.05
N SER A 389 -10.81 2.23 -11.28
CA SER A 389 -9.47 2.67 -11.66
C SER A 389 -9.53 3.53 -12.93
N PRO A 390 -8.80 4.67 -13.00
CA PRO A 390 -8.72 5.47 -14.21
C PRO A 390 -7.97 4.75 -15.35
N TRP A 391 -7.34 3.62 -15.05
CA TRP A 391 -6.65 2.79 -16.04
C TRP A 391 -7.48 1.61 -16.56
N PHE A 392 -8.66 1.38 -15.98
CA PHE A 392 -9.56 0.34 -16.46
C PHE A 392 -9.97 0.61 -17.93
N GLY A 393 -9.91 -0.41 -18.77
CA GLY A 393 -10.12 -0.29 -20.21
C GLY A 393 -8.88 0.12 -21.03
N LYS A 394 -7.72 0.38 -20.39
CA LYS A 394 -6.49 0.82 -21.07
C LYS A 394 -5.46 -0.31 -21.24
N GLU A 395 -4.57 -0.18 -22.24
CA GLU A 395 -3.36 -1.00 -22.35
C GLU A 395 -2.33 -0.50 -21.34
N LEU A 396 -1.83 -1.40 -20.52
CA LEU A 396 -0.79 -1.14 -19.51
C LEU A 396 0.50 -1.86 -19.88
N THR A 397 1.62 -1.33 -19.39
CA THR A 397 2.96 -1.92 -19.55
C THR A 397 3.51 -2.33 -18.21
N GLY A 398 4.08 -3.54 -18.13
CA GLY A 398 4.54 -4.18 -16.92
C GLY A 398 3.57 -5.26 -16.43
N GLN A 399 4.04 -6.51 -16.33
CA GLN A 399 3.22 -7.65 -15.94
C GLN A 399 4.00 -8.58 -15.00
N VAL A 400 3.39 -8.93 -13.88
CA VAL A 400 3.90 -10.00 -13.00
C VAL A 400 3.72 -11.34 -13.73
N LYS A 401 4.77 -12.15 -13.79
CA LYS A 401 4.78 -13.47 -14.46
C LYS A 401 4.65 -14.59 -13.46
N TYR A 402 5.47 -14.57 -12.41
CA TYR A 402 5.46 -15.58 -11.38
C TYR A 402 5.63 -14.96 -10.01
N VAL A 403 5.03 -15.60 -9.02
CA VAL A 403 5.34 -15.38 -7.60
C VAL A 403 5.81 -16.67 -6.96
N ILE A 404 6.76 -16.57 -6.06
CA ILE A 404 7.24 -17.69 -5.26
C ILE A 404 6.92 -17.39 -3.81
N GLN A 405 6.04 -18.19 -3.24
CA GLN A 405 5.57 -18.01 -1.87
C GLN A 405 5.29 -19.36 -1.22
N LYS A 406 5.59 -19.52 0.05
CA LYS A 406 5.39 -20.77 0.80
C LYS A 406 5.94 -22.01 0.08
N GLY A 407 7.08 -21.88 -0.62
CA GLY A 407 7.70 -22.96 -1.36
C GLY A 407 6.97 -23.38 -2.66
N GLN A 408 6.11 -22.52 -3.19
CA GLN A 408 5.38 -22.76 -4.44
C GLN A 408 5.76 -21.72 -5.49
N LEU A 409 6.03 -22.16 -6.71
CA LEU A 409 6.15 -21.31 -7.89
C LEU A 409 4.77 -21.24 -8.55
N ILE A 410 4.20 -20.05 -8.59
CA ILE A 410 2.83 -19.81 -9.06
C ILE A 410 2.91 -18.92 -10.28
N MET A 411 2.44 -19.43 -11.42
CA MET A 411 2.22 -18.63 -12.62
C MET A 411 1.00 -17.75 -12.41
N VAL A 412 1.13 -16.46 -12.69
CA VAL A 412 0.12 -15.47 -12.31
C VAL A 412 -0.75 -15.06 -13.49
N ASN A 413 -0.15 -14.83 -14.64
CA ASN A 413 -0.84 -14.32 -15.84
C ASN A 413 -0.27 -15.01 -17.09
N GLU A 414 -1.14 -15.67 -17.84
CA GLU A 414 -0.88 -16.15 -19.18
C GLU A 414 -1.19 -15.07 -20.24
#